data_9bff95ebbdcd14680f382ef16203e8c4
#
_entry.id   9bff95ebbdcd14680f382ef16203e8c4
#
_cell.length_a   1.000
_cell.length_b   1.000
_cell.length_c   1.000
_cell.angle_alpha   90.00
_cell.angle_beta   90.00
_cell.angle_gamma   90.00
#
_symmetry.space_group_name_H-M   'P 1'
#
loop_
_entity.id
_entity.type
_entity.pdbx_description
1 polymer ?
#
loop_
_entity_poly.entity_id
_entity_poly.type
_entity_poly.pdbx_seq_one_letter_code
_entity_poly.pdbx_strand_id
1 'polypeptide(L)'
;PHAARLDQIAESNNAIVFISAGNIQPQDLRPEWPADATAALGNLATARNDGLLTPAESARNVAVGALNPPGHDGCLPFAPTRYSRRGPGLRAGVKPDLAHIGGAGSQHPKLGHGLFSILPDGTIVDGCGTSYAAPLAAKTAAVLDHAIEGEVSRETLIGLLVHHAEMPTLLQDKALAPIAKHMVGFGMPPSADRILETGDHTITLVFASRIQRDQQINFRFQWPASLVGPEGKCRGRAKITLVSTPPLDARFGSEFVRVNINAVLQQEQANGGWKGRLEPLYLPSRREAPPIEAERIEHDLKWSPVKVLAKTFPQGVGPSSNWRLFVEYLTRAGEVMPEEGVPFTVIVTISDPDAEQPVFNDMRQNLQALGIQIADIRTAARITPRV
;
A
#
# COMPACT_ATOMS: atom_id res chain seq x y z
N PRO A 1 -4.43 -13.94 19.54
CA PRO A 1 -3.52 -15.09 19.52
C PRO A 1 -3.29 -15.65 18.12
N HIS A 2 -4.37 -15.85 17.29
CA HIS A 2 -4.24 -16.45 15.95
C HIS A 2 -3.47 -15.56 14.98
N ALA A 3 -3.74 -14.25 14.94
CA ALA A 3 -3.01 -13.32 14.09
C ALA A 3 -1.51 -13.28 14.45
N ALA A 4 -1.18 -13.17 15.74
CA ALA A 4 0.22 -13.20 16.20
C ALA A 4 0.94 -14.50 15.84
N ARG A 5 0.23 -15.64 15.92
CA ARG A 5 0.79 -16.94 15.48
C ARG A 5 1.05 -16.98 13.99
N LEU A 6 0.13 -16.41 13.21
CA LEU A 6 0.29 -16.31 11.75
C LEU A 6 1.44 -15.37 11.38
N ASP A 7 1.61 -14.28 12.12
CA ASP A 7 2.75 -13.37 11.95
C ASP A 7 4.09 -14.09 12.18
N GLN A 8 4.18 -14.93 13.23
CA GLN A 8 5.36 -15.75 13.50
C GLN A 8 5.64 -16.76 12.38
N ILE A 9 4.60 -17.44 11.88
CA ILE A 9 4.74 -18.40 10.77
C ILE A 9 5.24 -17.69 9.51
N ALA A 10 4.68 -16.54 9.17
CA ALA A 10 5.10 -15.75 8.01
C ALA A 10 6.57 -15.31 8.12
N GLU A 11 6.99 -14.89 9.32
CA GLU A 11 8.37 -14.47 9.58
C GLU A 11 9.35 -15.66 9.50
N SER A 12 9.04 -16.77 10.18
CA SER A 12 9.92 -17.93 10.24
C SER A 12 10.13 -18.60 8.86
N ASN A 13 9.18 -18.45 7.95
CA ASN A 13 9.22 -19.06 6.62
C ASN A 13 9.46 -18.05 5.49
N ASN A 14 9.75 -16.79 5.81
CA ASN A 14 9.86 -15.69 4.83
C ASN A 14 8.69 -15.68 3.82
N ALA A 15 7.47 -15.91 4.30
CA ALA A 15 6.29 -16.09 3.48
C ALA A 15 5.34 -14.89 3.57
N ILE A 16 4.53 -14.69 2.53
CA ILE A 16 3.40 -13.75 2.54
C ILE A 16 2.12 -14.58 2.55
N VAL A 17 1.27 -14.36 3.56
CA VAL A 17 -0.04 -14.99 3.63
C VAL A 17 -1.10 -13.96 3.25
N PHE A 18 -1.90 -14.27 2.23
CA PHE A 18 -3.05 -13.47 1.85
C PHE A 18 -4.28 -13.98 2.60
N ILE A 19 -4.89 -13.10 3.38
CA ILE A 19 -5.94 -13.44 4.32
C ILE A 19 -7.24 -12.76 3.88
N SER A 20 -8.32 -13.51 3.79
CA SER A 20 -9.64 -12.90 3.58
C SER A 20 -10.06 -12.02 4.76
N ALA A 21 -10.59 -10.83 4.51
CA ALA A 21 -11.10 -9.93 5.55
C ALA A 21 -12.27 -10.53 6.35
N GLY A 22 -12.90 -11.56 5.80
CA GLY A 22 -14.07 -12.24 6.33
C GLY A 22 -15.38 -11.75 5.72
N ASN A 23 -16.40 -12.58 5.81
CA ASN A 23 -17.74 -12.27 5.30
C ASN A 23 -18.71 -11.95 6.45
N ILE A 24 -19.57 -10.97 6.25
CA ILE A 24 -20.67 -10.64 7.15
C ILE A 24 -21.73 -11.76 7.03
N GLN A 25 -22.30 -12.13 8.16
CA GLN A 25 -23.33 -13.18 8.18
C GLN A 25 -24.61 -12.72 7.45
N PRO A 26 -25.40 -13.63 6.86
CA PRO A 26 -26.58 -13.29 6.05
C PRO A 26 -27.56 -12.33 6.72
N GLN A 27 -27.79 -12.49 8.03
CA GLN A 27 -28.72 -11.65 8.80
C GLN A 27 -28.20 -10.21 9.06
N ASP A 28 -26.90 -9.98 8.94
CA ASP A 28 -26.23 -8.69 9.23
C ASP A 28 -25.73 -8.01 7.94
N LEU A 29 -26.03 -8.58 6.75
CA LEU A 29 -25.56 -8.07 5.47
C LEU A 29 -25.95 -6.59 5.30
N ARG A 30 -24.98 -5.80 4.88
CA ARG A 30 -25.24 -4.40 4.51
C ARG A 30 -26.15 -4.34 3.26
N PRO A 31 -26.90 -3.24 3.05
CA PRO A 31 -27.48 -2.94 1.75
C PRO A 31 -26.39 -2.90 0.67
N GLU A 32 -26.79 -3.05 -0.61
CA GLU A 32 -25.86 -2.80 -1.71
C GLU A 32 -25.30 -1.39 -1.63
N TRP A 33 -24.06 -1.22 -2.08
CA TRP A 33 -23.39 0.07 -2.02
C TRP A 33 -24.14 1.08 -2.92
N PRO A 34 -24.60 2.23 -2.37
CA PRO A 34 -25.34 3.21 -3.15
C PRO A 34 -24.37 4.11 -3.93
N ALA A 35 -24.91 4.78 -4.97
CA ALA A 35 -24.15 5.78 -5.73
C ALA A 35 -23.89 7.07 -4.92
N ASP A 36 -24.77 7.39 -3.98
CA ASP A 36 -24.67 8.56 -3.12
C ASP A 36 -23.78 8.31 -1.88
N ALA A 37 -22.79 9.18 -1.67
CA ALA A 37 -21.85 9.04 -0.55
C ALA A 37 -22.50 9.19 0.82
N THR A 38 -23.52 10.05 0.96
CA THR A 38 -24.25 10.26 2.23
C THR A 38 -25.06 9.02 2.58
N ALA A 39 -25.73 8.43 1.59
CA ALA A 39 -26.43 7.17 1.76
C ALA A 39 -25.49 6.03 2.14
N ALA A 40 -24.27 5.97 1.55
CA ALA A 40 -23.25 5.01 1.93
C ALA A 40 -22.83 5.15 3.40
N LEU A 41 -22.59 6.37 3.87
CA LEU A 41 -22.28 6.65 5.28
C LEU A 41 -23.43 6.25 6.20
N GLY A 42 -24.68 6.54 5.81
CA GLY A 42 -25.86 6.13 6.58
C GLY A 42 -25.96 4.61 6.73
N ASN A 43 -25.73 3.87 5.63
CA ASN A 43 -25.71 2.40 5.66
C ASN A 43 -24.59 1.86 6.58
N LEU A 44 -23.41 2.47 6.53
CA LEU A 44 -22.29 2.07 7.39
C LEU A 44 -22.51 2.40 8.88
N ALA A 45 -23.19 3.49 9.17
CA ALA A 45 -23.52 3.89 10.54
C ALA A 45 -24.51 2.92 11.23
N THR A 46 -25.34 2.26 10.44
CA THR A 46 -26.30 1.26 10.93
C THR A 46 -25.82 -0.18 10.83
N ALA A 47 -24.68 -0.41 10.16
CA ALA A 47 -24.09 -1.75 10.00
C ALA A 47 -23.67 -2.34 11.35
N ARG A 48 -23.91 -3.65 11.50
CA ARG A 48 -23.57 -4.42 12.71
C ARG A 48 -22.62 -5.58 12.36
N ASN A 49 -21.81 -5.96 13.32
CA ASN A 49 -20.94 -7.15 13.20
C ASN A 49 -20.11 -7.19 11.91
N ASP A 50 -19.71 -6.02 11.40
CA ASP A 50 -19.03 -5.89 10.10
C ASP A 50 -17.51 -5.66 10.21
N GLY A 51 -16.94 -5.71 11.43
CA GLY A 51 -15.50 -5.64 11.66
C GLY A 51 -14.76 -6.89 11.19
N LEU A 52 -13.45 -6.75 10.96
CA LEU A 52 -12.58 -7.84 10.50
C LEU A 52 -12.71 -9.11 11.34
N LEU A 53 -12.56 -10.27 10.70
CA LEU A 53 -12.42 -11.55 11.39
C LEU A 53 -10.95 -11.91 11.59
N THR A 54 -10.65 -12.40 12.79
CA THR A 54 -9.34 -13.04 13.06
C THR A 54 -9.11 -14.19 12.07
N PRO A 55 -7.92 -14.25 11.40
CA PRO A 55 -6.69 -13.53 11.70
C PRO A 55 -6.39 -12.32 10.76
N ALA A 56 -7.39 -11.70 10.13
CA ALA A 56 -7.19 -10.63 9.16
C ALA A 56 -6.53 -9.35 9.74
N GLU A 57 -6.47 -9.22 11.07
CA GLU A 57 -5.73 -8.17 11.77
C GLU A 57 -4.21 -8.41 11.86
N SER A 58 -3.69 -9.50 11.29
CA SER A 58 -2.26 -9.83 11.24
C SER A 58 -1.43 -8.67 10.70
N ALA A 59 -0.34 -8.31 11.38
CA ALA A 59 0.47 -7.13 11.05
C ALA A 59 1.48 -7.39 9.91
N ARG A 60 1.89 -8.65 9.71
CA ARG A 60 2.89 -9.03 8.71
C ARG A 60 2.28 -9.53 7.40
N ASN A 61 1.00 -9.87 7.42
CA ASN A 61 0.32 -10.50 6.31
C ASN A 61 -0.67 -9.55 5.64
N VAL A 62 -1.11 -9.88 4.45
CA VAL A 62 -1.96 -9.04 3.61
C VAL A 62 -3.42 -9.46 3.76
N ALA A 63 -4.23 -8.65 4.44
CA ALA A 63 -5.68 -8.83 4.51
C ALA A 63 -6.35 -8.25 3.27
N VAL A 64 -7.29 -8.99 2.67
CA VAL A 64 -7.94 -8.62 1.41
C VAL A 64 -9.45 -8.54 1.58
N GLY A 65 -10.01 -7.35 1.32
CA GLY A 65 -11.45 -7.12 1.21
C GLY A 65 -11.99 -7.48 -0.18
N ALA A 66 -13.31 -7.44 -0.33
CA ALA A 66 -13.98 -7.80 -1.58
C ALA A 66 -14.67 -6.60 -2.23
N LEU A 67 -14.52 -6.50 -3.55
CA LEU A 67 -15.18 -5.56 -4.44
C LEU A 67 -16.15 -6.27 -5.37
N ASN A 68 -17.19 -5.56 -5.79
CA ASN A 68 -18.12 -6.02 -6.81
C ASN A 68 -17.42 -6.17 -8.18
N PRO A 69 -17.78 -7.18 -8.98
CA PRO A 69 -17.24 -7.34 -10.32
C PRO A 69 -17.79 -6.25 -11.27
N PRO A 70 -17.05 -5.91 -12.34
CA PRO A 70 -17.60 -5.09 -13.41
C PRO A 70 -18.65 -5.89 -14.23
N GLY A 71 -19.60 -5.17 -14.80
CA GLY A 71 -20.58 -5.76 -15.73
C GLY A 71 -21.63 -6.66 -15.10
N HIS A 72 -21.80 -6.64 -13.78
CA HIS A 72 -22.82 -7.38 -13.06
C HIS A 72 -24.03 -6.48 -12.75
N ASP A 73 -25.23 -6.96 -13.11
CA ASP A 73 -26.47 -6.24 -12.82
C ASP A 73 -26.77 -6.22 -11.32
N GLY A 74 -27.31 -5.10 -10.84
CA GLY A 74 -27.80 -4.95 -9.47
C GLY A 74 -26.76 -4.54 -8.44
N CYS A 75 -25.51 -4.32 -8.83
CA CYS A 75 -24.49 -3.73 -7.96
C CYS A 75 -23.59 -2.74 -8.72
N LEU A 76 -23.03 -1.75 -8.01
CA LEU A 76 -22.08 -0.82 -8.61
C LEU A 76 -20.73 -1.50 -8.83
N PRO A 77 -20.11 -1.37 -10.01
CA PRO A 77 -18.79 -1.92 -10.30
C PRO A 77 -17.73 -1.38 -9.33
N PHE A 78 -16.84 -2.27 -8.87
CA PHE A 78 -15.74 -1.94 -7.96
C PHE A 78 -16.16 -1.30 -6.63
N ALA A 79 -17.46 -1.28 -6.31
CA ALA A 79 -17.92 -0.89 -4.98
C ALA A 79 -17.54 -1.97 -3.94
N PRO A 80 -17.32 -1.60 -2.65
CA PRO A 80 -17.20 -2.58 -1.58
C PRO A 80 -18.45 -3.47 -1.56
N THR A 81 -18.24 -4.79 -1.54
CA THR A 81 -19.38 -5.72 -1.50
C THR A 81 -20.13 -5.61 -0.17
N ARG A 82 -21.43 -5.91 -0.19
CA ARG A 82 -22.28 -5.88 1.00
C ARG A 82 -21.85 -6.85 2.12
N TYR A 83 -21.13 -7.92 1.77
CA TYR A 83 -20.68 -8.95 2.68
C TYR A 83 -19.23 -8.76 3.19
N SER A 84 -18.40 -7.94 2.51
CA SER A 84 -17.00 -7.77 2.90
C SER A 84 -16.91 -7.07 4.26
N ARG A 85 -16.15 -7.65 5.18
CA ARG A 85 -15.86 -7.04 6.46
C ARG A 85 -14.87 -5.89 6.29
N ARG A 86 -14.83 -4.97 7.26
CA ARG A 86 -14.03 -3.75 7.22
C ARG A 86 -13.18 -3.53 8.46
N GLY A 87 -12.17 -2.68 8.34
CA GLY A 87 -11.41 -2.15 9.45
C GLY A 87 -12.23 -1.19 10.38
N PRO A 88 -11.55 -0.60 11.34
CA PRO A 88 -10.11 -0.71 11.55
C PRO A 88 -9.70 -2.07 12.13
N GLY A 89 -8.41 -2.43 11.92
CA GLY A 89 -7.80 -3.53 12.65
C GLY A 89 -7.30 -3.10 14.04
N LEU A 90 -6.20 -3.70 14.52
CA LEU A 90 -5.59 -3.41 15.84
C LEU A 90 -4.85 -2.05 15.91
N ARG A 91 -5.20 -1.08 15.07
CA ARG A 91 -4.60 0.28 15.01
C ARG A 91 -3.07 0.31 14.77
N ALA A 92 -2.48 -0.83 14.37
CA ALA A 92 -1.08 -0.91 13.99
C ALA A 92 -0.85 -0.68 12.50
N GLY A 93 -1.91 -0.46 11.72
CA GLY A 93 -1.85 -0.23 10.28
C GLY A 93 -3.23 -0.20 9.66
N VAL A 94 -3.25 0.07 8.35
CA VAL A 94 -4.46 -0.01 7.53
C VAL A 94 -4.87 -1.46 7.39
N LYS A 95 -6.14 -1.79 7.68
CA LYS A 95 -6.73 -3.11 7.46
C LYS A 95 -8.18 -2.95 6.97
N PRO A 96 -8.61 -3.76 5.95
CA PRO A 96 -7.76 -4.67 5.17
C PRO A 96 -6.60 -3.90 4.53
N ASP A 97 -5.55 -4.58 4.04
CA ASP A 97 -4.44 -3.91 3.34
C ASP A 97 -4.85 -3.57 1.90
N LEU A 98 -5.53 -4.49 1.25
CA LEU A 98 -5.95 -4.41 -0.15
C LEU A 98 -7.40 -4.87 -0.30
N ALA A 99 -7.96 -4.64 -1.47
CA ALA A 99 -9.21 -5.27 -1.90
C ALA A 99 -9.05 -5.82 -3.32
N HIS A 100 -9.84 -6.82 -3.67
CA HIS A 100 -9.89 -7.37 -5.02
C HIS A 100 -11.33 -7.81 -5.34
N ILE A 101 -11.60 -8.12 -6.61
CA ILE A 101 -12.92 -8.62 -7.01
C ILE A 101 -13.22 -9.90 -6.21
N GLY A 102 -14.35 -9.90 -5.52
CA GLY A 102 -14.80 -11.02 -4.69
C GLY A 102 -16.16 -11.61 -5.11
N GLY A 103 -16.69 -11.12 -6.22
CA GLY A 103 -18.03 -11.48 -6.69
C GLY A 103 -19.14 -10.64 -6.04
N ALA A 104 -20.24 -10.45 -6.75
CA ALA A 104 -21.41 -9.74 -6.24
C ALA A 104 -22.13 -10.55 -5.17
N GLY A 105 -22.35 -9.95 -4.01
CA GLY A 105 -23.08 -10.58 -2.91
C GLY A 105 -24.60 -10.33 -2.95
N SER A 106 -25.17 -10.07 -4.13
CA SER A 106 -26.59 -9.80 -4.27
C SER A 106 -27.46 -10.96 -3.78
N GLN A 107 -28.59 -10.67 -3.15
CA GLN A 107 -29.54 -11.69 -2.71
C GLN A 107 -30.25 -12.36 -3.87
N HIS A 108 -30.35 -11.67 -4.99
CA HIS A 108 -31.04 -12.14 -6.20
C HIS A 108 -30.22 -11.86 -7.46
N PRO A 109 -29.05 -12.47 -7.62
CA PRO A 109 -28.23 -12.23 -8.80
C PRO A 109 -28.93 -12.80 -10.03
N LYS A 110 -29.07 -12.00 -11.09
CA LYS A 110 -29.66 -12.44 -12.34
C LYS A 110 -28.81 -13.47 -13.10
N LEU A 111 -27.49 -13.31 -12.98
CA LEU A 111 -26.48 -14.09 -13.71
C LEU A 111 -25.40 -14.64 -12.76
N GLY A 112 -25.78 -14.97 -11.52
CA GLY A 112 -24.84 -15.43 -10.52
C GLY A 112 -24.03 -14.29 -9.87
N HIS A 113 -22.81 -14.60 -9.42
CA HIS A 113 -21.96 -13.66 -8.67
C HIS A 113 -20.81 -13.06 -9.49
N GLY A 114 -20.63 -13.49 -10.74
CA GLY A 114 -19.61 -12.98 -11.67
C GLY A 114 -18.20 -13.50 -11.45
N LEU A 115 -17.97 -14.41 -10.49
CA LEU A 115 -16.72 -15.14 -10.31
C LEU A 115 -16.94 -16.64 -10.46
N PHE A 116 -16.29 -17.23 -11.45
CA PHE A 116 -16.40 -18.65 -11.74
C PHE A 116 -15.26 -19.45 -11.12
N SER A 117 -15.60 -20.61 -10.61
CA SER A 117 -14.68 -21.64 -10.10
C SER A 117 -15.00 -22.98 -10.73
N ILE A 118 -14.04 -23.91 -10.68
CA ILE A 118 -14.21 -25.27 -11.17
C ILE A 118 -14.16 -26.21 -9.96
N LEU A 119 -15.20 -27.05 -9.82
CA LEU A 119 -15.21 -28.13 -8.83
C LEU A 119 -14.33 -29.31 -9.29
N PRO A 120 -13.97 -30.23 -8.38
CA PRO A 120 -13.13 -31.40 -8.71
C PRO A 120 -13.71 -32.30 -9.83
N ASP A 121 -15.01 -32.28 -10.02
CA ASP A 121 -15.71 -33.03 -11.08
C ASP A 121 -15.77 -32.29 -12.42
N GLY A 122 -15.15 -31.10 -12.52
CA GLY A 122 -15.15 -30.25 -13.71
C GLY A 122 -16.36 -29.34 -13.84
N THR A 123 -17.30 -29.38 -12.90
CA THR A 123 -18.47 -28.50 -12.92
C THR A 123 -18.06 -27.05 -12.65
N ILE A 124 -18.55 -26.12 -13.51
CA ILE A 124 -18.36 -24.69 -13.31
C ILE A 124 -19.40 -24.19 -12.31
N VAL A 125 -18.93 -23.56 -11.24
CA VAL A 125 -19.77 -22.92 -10.23
C VAL A 125 -19.42 -21.44 -10.13
N ASP A 126 -20.41 -20.66 -9.75
CA ASP A 126 -20.29 -19.22 -9.52
C ASP A 126 -20.40 -18.96 -8.01
N GLY A 127 -19.58 -18.04 -7.52
CA GLY A 127 -19.53 -17.76 -6.09
C GLY A 127 -19.07 -16.34 -5.73
N CYS A 128 -19.22 -16.01 -4.46
CA CYS A 128 -18.75 -14.73 -3.92
C CYS A 128 -18.17 -14.92 -2.52
N GLY A 129 -17.27 -14.02 -2.16
CA GLY A 129 -16.65 -14.00 -0.83
C GLY A 129 -15.27 -13.33 -0.84
N THR A 130 -14.82 -12.84 0.29
CA THR A 130 -13.45 -12.38 0.47
C THR A 130 -12.44 -13.53 0.25
N SER A 131 -12.90 -14.78 0.33
CA SER A 131 -12.12 -15.99 0.01
C SER A 131 -11.82 -16.14 -1.49
N TYR A 132 -12.56 -15.47 -2.37
CA TYR A 132 -12.27 -15.36 -3.80
C TYR A 132 -11.34 -14.19 -4.10
N ALA A 133 -11.46 -13.07 -3.35
CA ALA A 133 -10.63 -11.90 -3.52
C ALA A 133 -9.17 -12.14 -3.11
N ALA A 134 -8.94 -12.83 -1.99
CA ALA A 134 -7.60 -13.07 -1.45
C ALA A 134 -6.69 -13.86 -2.42
N PRO A 135 -7.12 -14.97 -3.06
CA PRO A 135 -6.32 -15.68 -4.04
C PRO A 135 -5.97 -14.86 -5.28
N LEU A 136 -6.84 -13.93 -5.70
CA LEU A 136 -6.56 -13.06 -6.84
C LEU A 136 -5.43 -12.05 -6.53
N ALA A 137 -5.42 -11.48 -5.33
CA ALA A 137 -4.32 -10.65 -4.87
C ALA A 137 -3.03 -11.48 -4.71
N ALA A 138 -3.11 -12.69 -4.16
CA ALA A 138 -1.99 -13.62 -4.05
C ALA A 138 -1.41 -14.01 -5.42
N LYS A 139 -2.27 -14.25 -6.41
CA LYS A 139 -1.85 -14.50 -7.80
C LYS A 139 -1.00 -13.35 -8.34
N THR A 140 -1.43 -12.10 -8.13
CA THR A 140 -0.66 -10.93 -8.60
C THR A 140 0.71 -10.90 -7.94
N ALA A 141 0.83 -11.17 -6.64
CA ALA A 141 2.11 -11.25 -5.95
C ALA A 141 3.00 -12.37 -6.50
N ALA A 142 2.45 -13.57 -6.73
CA ALA A 142 3.18 -14.70 -7.27
C ALA A 142 3.69 -14.45 -8.70
N VAL A 143 2.90 -13.77 -9.53
CA VAL A 143 3.33 -13.38 -10.88
C VAL A 143 4.43 -12.32 -10.81
N LEU A 144 4.36 -11.36 -9.89
CA LEU A 144 5.43 -10.38 -9.66
C LEU A 144 6.73 -11.06 -9.23
N ASP A 145 6.67 -11.96 -8.25
CA ASP A 145 7.81 -12.71 -7.75
C ASP A 145 8.50 -13.52 -8.88
N HIS A 146 7.68 -14.13 -9.73
CA HIS A 146 8.20 -14.88 -10.90
C HIS A 146 8.75 -13.99 -12.01
N ALA A 147 8.18 -12.80 -12.21
CA ALA A 147 8.54 -11.89 -13.31
C ALA A 147 9.74 -11.00 -13.02
N ILE A 148 10.06 -10.80 -11.75
CA ILE A 148 11.21 -9.99 -11.31
C ILE A 148 12.45 -10.91 -11.22
N GLU A 149 13.56 -10.50 -11.87
CA GLU A 149 14.82 -11.26 -11.76
C GLU A 149 15.45 -11.15 -10.38
N GLY A 150 16.01 -12.26 -9.93
CA GLY A 150 16.70 -12.34 -8.66
C GLY A 150 15.77 -12.56 -7.47
N GLU A 151 16.33 -12.47 -6.29
CA GLU A 151 15.60 -12.66 -5.04
C GLU A 151 14.84 -11.40 -4.68
N VAL A 152 13.51 -11.49 -4.59
CA VAL A 152 12.64 -10.38 -4.23
C VAL A 152 12.21 -10.53 -2.78
N SER A 153 12.43 -9.50 -1.96
CA SER A 153 11.98 -9.54 -0.56
C SER A 153 10.45 -9.47 -0.48
N ARG A 154 9.90 -10.07 0.58
CA ARG A 154 8.46 -9.97 0.87
C ARG A 154 8.00 -8.51 1.04
N GLU A 155 8.84 -7.64 1.62
CA GLU A 155 8.57 -6.21 1.75
C GLU A 155 8.44 -5.53 0.39
N THR A 156 9.24 -5.95 -0.59
CA THR A 156 9.16 -5.45 -1.97
C THR A 156 7.87 -5.89 -2.65
N LEU A 157 7.49 -7.15 -2.54
CA LEU A 157 6.24 -7.65 -3.15
C LEU A 157 5.02 -6.97 -2.55
N ILE A 158 4.92 -6.89 -1.22
CA ILE A 158 3.84 -6.16 -0.53
C ILE A 158 3.87 -4.68 -0.94
N GLY A 159 5.06 -4.09 -0.98
CA GLY A 159 5.27 -2.71 -1.38
C GLY A 159 4.76 -2.41 -2.78
N LEU A 160 5.08 -3.25 -3.77
CA LEU A 160 4.62 -3.09 -5.16
C LEU A 160 3.10 -3.18 -5.26
N LEU A 161 2.48 -4.17 -4.61
CA LEU A 161 1.01 -4.29 -4.58
C LEU A 161 0.36 -3.04 -3.99
N VAL A 162 0.83 -2.58 -2.83
CA VAL A 162 0.28 -1.40 -2.12
C VAL A 162 0.59 -0.11 -2.88
N HIS A 163 1.79 0.01 -3.45
CA HIS A 163 2.20 1.20 -4.17
C HIS A 163 1.35 1.46 -5.41
N HIS A 164 1.02 0.41 -6.14
CA HIS A 164 0.22 0.49 -7.36
C HIS A 164 -1.28 0.27 -7.13
N ALA A 165 -1.70 -0.03 -5.90
CA ALA A 165 -3.11 -0.15 -5.58
C ALA A 165 -3.86 1.16 -5.86
N GLU A 166 -5.01 1.04 -6.50
CA GLU A 166 -5.88 2.14 -6.90
C GLU A 166 -7.16 2.13 -6.05
N MET A 167 -7.44 3.27 -5.41
CA MET A 167 -8.68 3.47 -4.68
C MET A 167 -9.84 3.50 -5.69
N PRO A 168 -10.89 2.67 -5.54
CA PRO A 168 -12.07 2.72 -6.40
C PRO A 168 -12.63 4.14 -6.51
N THR A 169 -13.00 4.57 -7.72
CA THR A 169 -13.41 5.95 -8.02
C THR A 169 -14.51 6.45 -7.09
N LEU A 170 -15.51 5.60 -6.80
CA LEU A 170 -16.60 5.96 -5.90
C LEU A 170 -16.17 6.19 -4.44
N LEU A 171 -15.02 5.64 -4.00
CA LEU A 171 -14.46 5.88 -2.67
C LEU A 171 -13.50 7.08 -2.61
N GLN A 172 -13.27 7.76 -3.73
CA GLN A 172 -12.45 8.98 -3.79
C GLN A 172 -13.26 10.23 -3.41
N ASP A 173 -14.57 10.11 -3.19
CA ASP A 173 -15.37 11.21 -2.66
C ASP A 173 -14.83 11.67 -1.30
N LYS A 174 -14.74 12.99 -1.10
CA LYS A 174 -14.20 13.59 0.12
C LYS A 174 -14.96 13.18 1.38
N ALA A 175 -16.28 12.98 1.28
CA ALA A 175 -17.09 12.53 2.40
C ALA A 175 -16.73 11.10 2.85
N LEU A 176 -16.27 10.26 1.92
CA LEU A 176 -15.89 8.87 2.18
C LEU A 176 -14.41 8.71 2.57
N ALA A 177 -13.59 9.74 2.42
CA ALA A 177 -12.15 9.67 2.68
C ALA A 177 -11.79 9.08 4.07
N PRO A 178 -12.50 9.39 5.18
CA PRO A 178 -12.19 8.83 6.50
C PRO A 178 -12.39 7.31 6.58
N ILE A 179 -13.31 6.76 5.77
CA ILE A 179 -13.70 5.35 5.86
C ILE A 179 -13.17 4.50 4.70
N ALA A 180 -12.77 5.13 3.59
CA ALA A 180 -12.36 4.44 2.37
C ALA A 180 -11.29 3.36 2.66
N LYS A 181 -10.26 3.72 3.43
CA LYS A 181 -9.19 2.76 3.79
C LYS A 181 -9.69 1.64 4.71
N HIS A 182 -10.71 1.88 5.51
CA HIS A 182 -11.30 0.81 6.32
C HIS A 182 -12.10 -0.18 5.46
N MET A 183 -12.62 0.26 4.32
CA MET A 183 -13.38 -0.60 3.41
C MET A 183 -12.48 -1.45 2.50
N VAL A 184 -11.44 -0.84 1.91
CA VAL A 184 -10.67 -1.44 0.82
C VAL A 184 -9.15 -1.33 0.99
N GLY A 185 -8.68 -0.89 2.13
CA GLY A 185 -7.26 -0.68 2.37
C GLY A 185 -6.67 0.40 1.48
N PHE A 186 -5.55 0.10 0.86
CA PHE A 186 -4.92 0.99 -0.11
C PHE A 186 -5.59 0.93 -1.49
N GLY A 187 -6.55 0.02 -1.70
CA GLY A 187 -7.30 -0.16 -2.93
C GLY A 187 -7.06 -1.51 -3.61
N MET A 188 -7.36 -1.58 -4.89
CA MET A 188 -7.18 -2.78 -5.71
C MET A 188 -5.85 -2.71 -6.47
N PRO A 189 -4.94 -3.68 -6.31
CA PRO A 189 -3.73 -3.75 -7.12
C PRO A 189 -4.09 -4.09 -8.57
N PRO A 190 -3.45 -3.44 -9.57
CA PRO A 190 -3.60 -3.84 -10.95
C PRO A 190 -2.88 -5.18 -11.21
N SER A 191 -2.95 -5.69 -12.45
CA SER A 191 -2.20 -6.89 -12.83
C SER A 191 -0.68 -6.67 -12.70
N ALA A 192 0.07 -7.76 -12.53
CA ALA A 192 1.52 -7.71 -12.40
C ALA A 192 2.18 -7.01 -13.61
N ASP A 193 1.68 -7.25 -14.82
CA ASP A 193 2.19 -6.59 -16.04
C ASP A 193 2.08 -5.07 -15.95
N ARG A 194 0.94 -4.56 -15.48
CA ARG A 194 0.74 -3.12 -15.29
C ARG A 194 1.59 -2.55 -14.16
N ILE A 195 1.84 -3.32 -13.09
CA ILE A 195 2.74 -2.91 -12.00
C ILE A 195 4.17 -2.75 -12.53
N LEU A 196 4.60 -3.64 -13.43
CA LEU A 196 5.92 -3.63 -14.03
C LEU A 196 6.01 -2.75 -15.30
N GLU A 197 4.92 -2.16 -15.74
CA GLU A 197 4.90 -1.26 -16.89
C GLU A 197 5.64 0.04 -16.59
N THR A 198 6.54 0.43 -17.51
CA THR A 198 7.24 1.72 -17.45
C THR A 198 6.63 2.67 -18.47
N GLY A 199 6.44 3.92 -18.08
CA GLY A 199 6.03 5.00 -18.97
C GLY A 199 7.11 6.08 -19.03
N ASP A 200 7.15 6.85 -20.12
CA ASP A 200 8.14 7.92 -20.31
C ASP A 200 8.00 9.04 -19.27
N HIS A 201 6.80 9.24 -18.76
CA HIS A 201 6.43 10.33 -17.86
C HIS A 201 6.50 9.98 -16.38
N THR A 202 7.01 8.78 -16.07
CA THR A 202 7.03 8.24 -14.70
C THR A 202 8.25 7.36 -14.49
N ILE A 203 8.87 7.50 -13.33
CA ILE A 203 9.90 6.56 -12.88
C ILE A 203 9.54 6.03 -11.48
N THR A 204 9.72 4.73 -11.29
CA THR A 204 9.58 4.07 -10.00
C THR A 204 10.92 3.47 -9.60
N LEU A 205 11.41 3.85 -8.42
CA LEU A 205 12.66 3.38 -7.83
C LEU A 205 12.32 2.49 -6.62
N VAL A 206 13.02 1.38 -6.48
CA VAL A 206 12.86 0.44 -5.38
C VAL A 206 14.15 0.37 -4.58
N PHE A 207 14.06 0.62 -3.30
CA PHE A 207 15.17 0.56 -2.34
C PHE A 207 14.84 -0.49 -1.28
N ALA A 208 15.47 -1.65 -1.37
CA ALA A 208 15.36 -2.72 -0.38
C ALA A 208 16.66 -2.78 0.44
N SER A 209 16.54 -2.78 1.77
CA SER A 209 17.69 -2.81 2.68
C SER A 209 17.27 -3.22 4.09
N ARG A 210 18.22 -3.23 5.00
CA ARG A 210 18.02 -3.37 6.45
C ARG A 210 18.58 -2.15 7.15
N ILE A 211 17.81 -1.57 8.08
CA ILE A 211 18.33 -0.49 8.94
C ILE A 211 18.81 -1.09 10.24
N GLN A 212 20.06 -0.81 10.61
CA GLN A 212 20.70 -1.31 11.81
C GLN A 212 20.69 -0.25 12.91
N ARG A 213 21.13 -0.67 14.10
CA ARG A 213 21.28 0.22 15.24
C ARG A 213 22.21 1.39 14.90
N ASP A 214 21.83 2.59 15.35
CA ASP A 214 22.57 3.84 15.18
C ASP A 214 22.82 4.24 13.71
N GLN A 215 22.05 3.68 12.77
CA GLN A 215 22.12 4.01 11.35
C GLN A 215 20.98 4.93 10.91
N GLN A 216 21.30 5.76 9.94
CA GLN A 216 20.37 6.51 9.09
C GLN A 216 20.79 6.27 7.64
N ILE A 217 19.80 6.05 6.77
CA ILE A 217 20.08 5.79 5.35
C ILE A 217 19.73 7.03 4.55
N ASN A 218 20.69 7.47 3.73
CA ASN A 218 20.56 8.62 2.87
C ASN A 218 20.85 8.22 1.43
N PHE A 219 19.86 8.33 0.56
CA PHE A 219 20.03 8.19 -0.87
C PHE A 219 19.80 9.55 -1.54
N ARG A 220 20.87 10.13 -2.11
CA ARG A 220 20.85 11.45 -2.78
C ARG A 220 20.63 11.27 -4.27
N PHE A 221 19.80 12.10 -4.86
CA PHE A 221 19.52 12.14 -6.29
C PHE A 221 19.12 13.57 -6.72
N GLN A 222 19.11 13.79 -8.02
CA GLN A 222 18.57 15.03 -8.59
C GLN A 222 17.15 14.77 -9.07
N TRP A 223 16.28 15.75 -8.86
CA TRP A 223 14.94 15.73 -9.42
C TRP A 223 15.02 15.70 -10.95
N PRO A 224 14.09 15.02 -11.68
CA PRO A 224 14.09 15.00 -13.15
C PRO A 224 14.21 16.42 -13.72
N ALA A 225 15.17 16.63 -14.63
CA ALA A 225 15.52 17.98 -15.12
C ALA A 225 14.34 18.69 -15.78
N SER A 226 13.52 17.97 -16.54
CA SER A 226 12.31 18.49 -17.19
C SER A 226 11.23 18.96 -16.21
N LEU A 227 11.27 18.49 -14.97
CA LEU A 227 10.37 18.95 -13.90
C LEU A 227 10.97 20.07 -13.03
N VAL A 228 12.17 20.55 -13.33
CA VAL A 228 12.81 21.65 -12.61
C VAL A 228 12.57 22.96 -13.37
N GLY A 229 11.80 23.83 -12.76
CA GLY A 229 11.53 25.17 -13.28
C GLY A 229 12.60 26.20 -12.88
N PRO A 230 12.38 27.47 -13.23
CA PRO A 230 13.22 28.59 -12.80
C PRO A 230 13.45 28.59 -11.29
N GLU A 231 14.62 29.06 -10.86
CA GLU A 231 15.00 29.13 -9.43
C GLU A 231 15.07 27.75 -8.72
N GLY A 232 15.22 26.66 -9.48
CA GLY A 232 15.33 25.31 -8.92
C GLY A 232 14.03 24.76 -8.32
N LYS A 233 12.87 25.31 -8.68
CA LYS A 233 11.56 24.83 -8.22
C LYS A 233 11.19 23.51 -8.88
N CYS A 234 11.03 22.46 -8.08
CA CYS A 234 10.70 21.12 -8.54
C CYS A 234 9.19 20.91 -8.58
N ARG A 235 8.64 20.60 -9.77
CA ARG A 235 7.23 20.29 -10.02
C ARG A 235 7.00 18.78 -10.10
N GLY A 236 5.75 18.38 -10.37
CA GLY A 236 5.35 17.01 -10.56
C GLY A 236 4.72 16.39 -9.32
N ARG A 237 4.61 15.07 -9.32
CA ARG A 237 4.05 14.30 -8.21
C ARG A 237 5.08 13.32 -7.67
N ALA A 238 5.15 13.21 -6.35
CA ALA A 238 5.92 12.16 -5.68
C ALA A 238 4.99 11.25 -4.88
N LYS A 239 5.27 9.94 -4.90
CA LYS A 239 4.63 8.93 -4.06
C LYS A 239 5.72 8.09 -3.41
N ILE A 240 5.59 7.84 -2.10
CA ILE A 240 6.44 6.92 -1.35
C ILE A 240 5.56 5.81 -0.79
N THR A 241 6.00 4.57 -0.91
CA THR A 241 5.48 3.46 -0.13
C THR A 241 6.63 2.83 0.65
N LEU A 242 6.50 2.79 1.96
CA LEU A 242 7.41 2.11 2.86
C LEU A 242 6.73 0.84 3.37
N VAL A 243 7.40 -0.29 3.26
CA VAL A 243 7.05 -1.54 3.92
C VAL A 243 8.21 -2.00 4.77
N SER A 244 7.97 -2.36 6.00
CA SER A 244 8.99 -2.84 6.94
C SER A 244 8.50 -4.05 7.71
N THR A 245 9.45 -4.83 8.24
CA THR A 245 9.16 -5.98 9.10
C THR A 245 9.77 -5.75 10.49
N PRO A 246 9.17 -4.86 11.30
CA PRO A 246 9.67 -4.57 12.64
C PRO A 246 9.42 -5.74 13.59
N PRO A 247 10.18 -5.85 14.70
CA PRO A 247 9.87 -6.78 15.78
C PRO A 247 8.46 -6.59 16.30
N LEU A 248 7.76 -7.70 16.52
CA LEU A 248 6.42 -7.74 17.11
C LEU A 248 6.47 -8.45 18.45
N ASP A 249 5.84 -7.88 19.48
CA ASP A 249 5.69 -8.52 20.79
C ASP A 249 4.26 -8.37 21.32
N ALA A 250 3.47 -9.43 21.19
CA ALA A 250 2.06 -9.45 21.60
C ALA A 250 1.84 -9.21 23.10
N ARG A 251 2.88 -9.32 23.94
CA ARG A 251 2.80 -9.04 25.39
C ARG A 251 2.52 -7.58 25.68
N PHE A 252 2.81 -6.69 24.74
CA PHE A 252 2.59 -5.24 24.90
C PHE A 252 1.23 -4.75 24.37
N GLY A 253 0.27 -5.64 24.14
CA GLY A 253 -1.09 -5.24 23.73
C GLY A 253 -1.12 -4.37 22.48
N SER A 254 -1.68 -3.17 22.55
CA SER A 254 -1.74 -2.22 21.42
C SER A 254 -0.37 -1.69 20.99
N GLU A 255 0.66 -1.85 21.81
CA GLU A 255 2.05 -1.42 21.52
C GLU A 255 2.92 -2.55 20.98
N PHE A 256 2.33 -3.59 20.44
CA PHE A 256 3.03 -4.80 20.01
C PHE A 256 4.04 -4.59 18.87
N VAL A 257 3.92 -3.51 18.08
CA VAL A 257 4.94 -3.10 17.10
C VAL A 257 6.02 -2.33 17.84
N ARG A 258 7.26 -2.88 17.87
CA ARG A 258 8.32 -2.39 18.76
C ARG A 258 9.27 -1.38 18.11
N VAL A 259 9.38 -1.38 16.78
CA VAL A 259 10.22 -0.47 16.00
C VAL A 259 9.38 0.21 14.92
N ASN A 260 9.51 1.51 14.79
CA ASN A 260 8.92 2.30 13.74
C ASN A 260 10.00 2.74 12.75
N ILE A 261 9.80 2.55 11.45
CA ILE A 261 10.64 3.07 10.39
C ILE A 261 9.90 4.19 9.67
N ASN A 262 10.62 5.26 9.34
CA ASN A 262 10.12 6.38 8.56
C ASN A 262 10.94 6.58 7.31
N ALA A 263 10.28 6.93 6.23
CA ALA A 263 10.89 7.34 4.97
C ALA A 263 10.38 8.74 4.60
N VAL A 264 11.29 9.64 4.27
CA VAL A 264 11.00 11.06 3.98
C VAL A 264 11.73 11.48 2.72
N LEU A 265 11.06 12.19 1.81
CA LEU A 265 11.74 12.92 0.75
C LEU A 265 12.07 14.33 1.24
N GLN A 266 13.34 14.64 1.25
CA GLN A 266 13.87 15.94 1.64
C GLN A 266 14.54 16.63 0.47
N GLN A 267 14.41 17.95 0.43
CA GLN A 267 15.02 18.82 -0.57
C GLN A 267 16.08 19.70 0.09
N GLU A 268 17.21 19.86 -0.58
CA GLU A 268 18.27 20.77 -0.14
C GLU A 268 17.79 22.22 -0.16
N GLN A 269 18.18 22.97 0.85
CA GLN A 269 17.87 24.39 1.01
C GLN A 269 19.09 25.25 0.64
N ALA A 270 18.87 26.56 0.41
CA ALA A 270 19.93 27.50 0.06
C ALA A 270 21.07 27.58 1.10
N ASN A 271 20.78 27.23 2.34
CA ASN A 271 21.78 27.18 3.44
C ASN A 271 22.47 25.81 3.56
N GLY A 272 22.30 24.89 2.61
CA GLY A 272 22.85 23.54 2.64
C GLY A 272 22.10 22.57 3.58
N GLY A 273 21.08 23.04 4.31
CA GLY A 273 20.24 22.18 5.13
C GLY A 273 19.22 21.39 4.31
N TRP A 274 18.53 20.45 4.95
CA TRP A 274 17.52 19.59 4.31
C TRP A 274 16.15 19.87 4.90
N LYS A 275 15.14 20.00 4.02
CA LYS A 275 13.74 20.21 4.42
C LYS A 275 12.86 19.08 3.91
N GLY A 276 12.05 18.49 4.79
CA GLY A 276 11.01 17.52 4.44
C GLY A 276 9.98 18.14 3.48
N ARG A 277 9.72 17.45 2.37
CA ARG A 277 8.72 17.85 1.38
C ARG A 277 7.59 16.86 1.26
N LEU A 278 7.92 15.58 1.44
CA LEU A 278 6.98 14.49 1.56
C LEU A 278 7.38 13.67 2.79
N GLU A 279 6.64 13.85 3.87
CA GLU A 279 6.93 13.31 5.19
C GLU A 279 5.63 12.90 5.91
N PRO A 280 5.69 11.93 6.83
CA PRO A 280 4.55 11.60 7.68
C PRO A 280 4.08 12.80 8.51
N LEU A 281 2.77 12.89 8.72
CA LEU A 281 2.14 14.02 9.42
C LEU A 281 2.58 14.16 10.89
N TYR A 282 2.98 13.07 11.52
CA TYR A 282 3.39 13.01 12.92
C TYR A 282 4.86 13.43 13.16
N LEU A 283 5.64 13.77 12.13
CA LEU A 283 7.02 14.24 12.32
C LEU A 283 7.03 15.67 12.87
N PRO A 284 7.98 15.98 13.79
CA PRO A 284 7.97 17.24 14.56
C PRO A 284 8.36 18.48 13.75
N SER A 285 8.64 18.37 12.46
CA SER A 285 8.97 19.50 11.59
C SER A 285 7.81 20.48 11.37
N ARG A 286 6.57 20.10 11.73
CA ARG A 286 5.40 20.99 11.67
C ARG A 286 5.32 21.83 12.93
N ARG A 287 5.21 23.17 12.76
CA ARG A 287 5.10 24.17 13.84
C ARG A 287 3.76 24.19 14.57
N GLU A 288 2.83 23.34 14.21
CA GLU A 288 1.56 23.18 14.91
C GLU A 288 1.79 22.38 16.21
N ALA A 289 1.02 22.68 17.25
CA ALA A 289 1.09 21.97 18.53
C ALA A 289 1.13 20.45 18.26
N PRO A 290 2.09 19.71 18.81
CA PRO A 290 2.20 18.29 18.48
C PRO A 290 0.91 17.60 18.89
N PRO A 291 0.25 16.84 18.00
CA PRO A 291 -0.89 16.03 18.38
C PRO A 291 -0.47 15.09 19.52
N ILE A 292 -1.41 14.80 20.41
CA ILE A 292 -1.20 13.85 21.49
C ILE A 292 -0.75 12.52 20.87
N GLU A 293 0.18 11.80 21.49
CA GLU A 293 0.72 10.54 20.96
C GLU A 293 -0.39 9.53 20.63
N ALA A 294 -1.48 9.51 21.41
CA ALA A 294 -2.65 8.70 21.15
C ALA A 294 -3.30 9.00 19.79
N GLU A 295 -3.41 10.27 19.40
CA GLU A 295 -3.93 10.67 18.08
C GLU A 295 -3.01 10.24 16.96
N ARG A 296 -1.71 10.32 17.15
CA ARG A 296 -0.71 9.85 16.17
C ARG A 296 -0.77 8.34 15.95
N ILE A 297 -1.03 7.58 17.01
CA ILE A 297 -1.21 6.13 16.92
C ILE A 297 -2.53 5.81 16.21
N GLU A 298 -3.60 6.50 16.58
CA GLU A 298 -4.96 6.21 16.11
C GLU A 298 -5.23 6.68 14.68
N HIS A 299 -4.85 7.91 14.37
CA HIS A 299 -5.19 8.56 13.09
C HIS A 299 -4.04 8.59 12.10
N ASP A 300 -2.82 8.84 12.58
CA ASP A 300 -1.64 8.92 11.70
C ASP A 300 -0.94 7.57 11.49
N LEU A 301 -1.39 6.52 12.18
CA LEU A 301 -0.84 5.16 12.11
C LEU A 301 0.69 5.15 12.23
N LYS A 302 1.23 5.91 13.20
CA LYS A 302 2.67 6.12 13.40
C LYS A 302 3.48 4.82 13.41
N TRP A 303 2.94 3.76 14.00
CA TRP A 303 3.60 2.46 14.15
C TRP A 303 3.24 1.47 13.04
N SER A 304 2.57 1.92 11.98
CA SER A 304 2.23 1.05 10.85
C SER A 304 3.49 0.54 10.14
N PRO A 305 3.60 -0.78 9.92
CA PRO A 305 4.65 -1.35 9.08
C PRO A 305 4.56 -0.95 7.61
N VAL A 306 3.36 -0.55 7.17
CA VAL A 306 3.09 -0.12 5.80
C VAL A 306 2.63 1.33 5.80
N LYS A 307 3.33 2.18 5.07
CA LYS A 307 3.04 3.62 4.96
C LYS A 307 3.04 4.07 3.52
N VAL A 308 2.03 4.85 3.14
CA VAL A 308 1.93 5.44 1.80
C VAL A 308 1.76 6.94 1.93
N LEU A 309 2.63 7.68 1.27
CA LEU A 309 2.62 9.14 1.20
C LEU A 309 2.61 9.56 -0.26
N ALA A 310 1.80 10.55 -0.61
CA ALA A 310 1.80 11.12 -1.95
C ALA A 310 1.55 12.63 -1.88
N LYS A 311 2.20 13.37 -2.77
CA LYS A 311 2.03 14.82 -2.88
C LYS A 311 2.31 15.30 -4.29
N THR A 312 1.48 16.20 -4.77
CA THR A 312 1.70 16.92 -6.02
C THR A 312 2.25 18.31 -5.71
N PHE A 313 3.19 18.76 -6.52
CA PHE A 313 3.83 20.07 -6.46
C PHE A 313 3.52 20.87 -7.74
N PRO A 314 2.28 21.34 -7.95
CA PRO A 314 1.86 21.90 -9.23
C PRO A 314 2.60 23.20 -9.57
N GLN A 315 2.94 24.02 -8.58
CA GLN A 315 3.67 25.28 -8.75
C GLN A 315 5.18 25.15 -8.49
N GLY A 316 5.63 23.92 -8.22
CA GLY A 316 7.00 23.64 -7.80
C GLY A 316 7.32 24.02 -6.35
N VAL A 317 8.36 23.40 -5.80
CA VAL A 317 8.82 23.62 -4.43
C VAL A 317 10.33 23.80 -4.38
N GLY A 318 10.77 24.62 -3.45
CA GLY A 318 12.14 24.80 -3.00
C GLY A 318 13.09 25.45 -3.99
N PRO A 319 14.34 25.67 -3.56
CA PRO A 319 15.33 26.38 -4.35
C PRO A 319 16.34 25.45 -5.05
N SER A 320 16.20 24.10 -4.97
CA SER A 320 17.22 23.18 -5.43
C SER A 320 16.63 21.92 -6.06
N SER A 321 17.28 21.43 -7.12
CA SER A 321 16.98 20.11 -7.70
C SER A 321 17.60 18.94 -6.90
N ASN A 322 18.40 19.20 -5.88
CA ASN A 322 19.01 18.16 -5.05
C ASN A 322 18.00 17.66 -4.01
N TRP A 323 17.73 16.36 -4.05
CA TRP A 323 16.83 15.68 -3.14
C TRP A 323 17.53 14.49 -2.50
N ARG A 324 16.94 14.01 -1.40
CA ARG A 324 17.33 12.74 -0.81
C ARG A 324 16.13 11.97 -0.28
N LEU A 325 16.19 10.66 -0.40
CA LEU A 325 15.41 9.75 0.41
C LEU A 325 16.16 9.58 1.73
N PHE A 326 15.50 9.90 2.83
CA PHE A 326 16.03 9.76 4.19
C PHE A 326 15.21 8.73 4.94
N VAL A 327 15.86 7.69 5.46
CA VAL A 327 15.22 6.64 6.25
C VAL A 327 15.82 6.62 7.64
N GLU A 328 14.97 6.64 8.64
CA GLU A 328 15.31 6.62 10.06
C GLU A 328 14.38 5.65 10.82
N TYR A 329 14.71 5.35 12.04
CA TYR A 329 13.88 4.53 12.92
C TYR A 329 13.69 5.15 14.30
N LEU A 330 12.66 4.66 15.00
CA LEU A 330 12.38 4.96 16.40
C LEU A 330 11.98 3.64 17.10
N THR A 331 12.56 3.38 18.26
CA THR A 331 12.18 2.24 19.10
C THR A 331 11.19 2.65 20.17
N ARG A 332 10.37 1.71 20.63
CA ARG A 332 9.61 1.88 21.88
C ARG A 332 10.56 1.96 23.06
N ALA A 333 10.11 2.61 24.15
CA ALA A 333 10.89 2.70 25.38
C ALA A 333 11.27 1.29 25.88
N GLY A 334 12.55 1.12 26.21
CA GLY A 334 13.10 -0.16 26.65
C GLY A 334 13.35 -1.20 25.55
N GLU A 335 13.05 -0.88 24.28
CA GLU A 335 13.30 -1.75 23.15
C GLU A 335 14.69 -1.54 22.58
N VAL A 336 15.36 -2.62 22.24
CA VAL A 336 16.69 -2.60 21.60
C VAL A 336 16.51 -3.00 20.14
N MET A 337 17.14 -2.26 19.23
CA MET A 337 17.16 -2.60 17.81
C MET A 337 17.78 -4.00 17.62
N PRO A 338 17.16 -4.91 16.84
CA PRO A 338 17.77 -6.21 16.56
C PRO A 338 19.17 -6.07 15.95
N GLU A 339 20.08 -6.98 16.30
CA GLU A 339 21.46 -6.96 15.78
C GLU A 339 21.49 -7.10 14.25
N GLU A 340 20.63 -7.96 13.71
CA GLU A 340 20.47 -8.13 12.26
C GLU A 340 19.79 -6.94 11.57
N GLY A 341 19.30 -5.96 12.33
CA GLY A 341 18.54 -4.82 11.85
C GLY A 341 17.11 -5.18 11.43
N VAL A 342 16.37 -4.19 10.99
CA VAL A 342 14.98 -4.33 10.52
C VAL A 342 14.93 -4.22 9.00
N PRO A 343 14.43 -5.24 8.28
CA PRO A 343 14.30 -5.18 6.83
C PRO A 343 13.18 -4.20 6.45
N PHE A 344 13.40 -3.50 5.36
CA PHE A 344 12.42 -2.59 4.78
C PHE A 344 12.61 -2.46 3.27
N THR A 345 11.54 -2.06 2.60
CA THR A 345 11.56 -1.58 1.22
C THR A 345 10.89 -0.22 1.14
N VAL A 346 11.51 0.70 0.42
CA VAL A 346 10.92 1.98 0.03
C VAL A 346 10.76 2.00 -1.47
N ILE A 347 9.55 2.25 -1.94
CA ILE A 347 9.24 2.47 -3.35
C ILE A 347 8.95 3.95 -3.53
N VAL A 348 9.67 4.60 -4.45
CA VAL A 348 9.52 6.01 -4.75
C VAL A 348 9.12 6.17 -6.21
N THR A 349 7.96 6.74 -6.48
CA THR A 349 7.56 7.14 -7.82
C THR A 349 7.60 8.65 -7.94
N ILE A 350 8.24 9.14 -9.00
CA ILE A 350 8.19 10.54 -9.45
C ILE A 350 7.52 10.54 -10.81
N SER A 351 6.52 11.39 -11.01
CA SER A 351 5.75 11.45 -12.25
C SER A 351 5.37 12.88 -12.61
N ASP A 352 5.19 13.08 -13.92
CA ASP A 352 4.50 14.24 -14.45
C ASP A 352 3.01 13.93 -14.56
N PRO A 353 2.12 14.62 -13.80
CA PRO A 353 0.67 14.41 -13.89
C PRO A 353 0.07 14.72 -15.26
N ASP A 354 0.69 15.61 -16.00
CA ASP A 354 0.21 16.06 -17.32
C ASP A 354 0.71 15.17 -18.46
N ALA A 355 1.60 14.21 -18.14
CA ALA A 355 2.18 13.25 -19.07
C ALA A 355 2.86 13.90 -20.31
N GLU A 356 3.58 14.99 -20.11
CA GLU A 356 4.27 15.75 -21.17
C GLU A 356 5.81 15.62 -21.09
N GLN A 357 6.35 15.45 -19.86
CA GLN A 357 7.78 15.51 -19.60
C GLN A 357 8.45 14.13 -19.58
N PRO A 358 9.70 13.99 -20.10
CA PRO A 358 10.42 12.71 -20.20
C PRO A 358 11.09 12.30 -18.86
N VAL A 359 10.30 12.17 -17.81
CA VAL A 359 10.76 11.92 -16.43
C VAL A 359 11.64 10.68 -16.29
N PHE A 360 11.31 9.62 -17.03
CA PHE A 360 12.06 8.36 -16.98
C PHE A 360 13.49 8.55 -17.48
N ASN A 361 13.65 9.17 -18.66
CA ASN A 361 14.97 9.37 -19.27
C ASN A 361 15.83 10.32 -18.44
N ASP A 362 15.26 11.43 -17.95
CA ASP A 362 15.97 12.38 -17.11
C ASP A 362 16.53 11.72 -15.85
N MET A 363 15.69 10.94 -15.17
CA MET A 363 16.14 10.28 -13.93
C MET A 363 17.20 9.22 -14.20
N ARG A 364 17.07 8.43 -15.29
CA ARG A 364 18.12 7.46 -15.67
C ARG A 364 19.45 8.17 -15.91
N GLN A 365 19.46 9.26 -16.65
CA GLN A 365 20.68 10.04 -16.90
C GLN A 365 21.28 10.57 -15.61
N ASN A 366 20.45 11.13 -14.71
CA ASN A 366 20.90 11.64 -13.43
C ASN A 366 21.53 10.54 -12.56
N LEU A 367 20.90 9.37 -12.46
CA LEU A 367 21.42 8.27 -11.66
C LEU A 367 22.71 7.70 -12.25
N GLN A 368 22.83 7.59 -13.58
CA GLN A 368 24.05 7.19 -14.27
C GLN A 368 25.20 8.18 -14.04
N ALA A 369 24.91 9.49 -14.10
CA ALA A 369 25.89 10.54 -13.83
C ALA A 369 26.42 10.50 -12.38
N LEU A 370 25.63 10.01 -11.44
CA LEU A 370 26.02 9.77 -10.05
C LEU A 370 26.79 8.44 -9.85
N GLY A 371 27.04 7.67 -10.93
CA GLY A 371 27.68 6.36 -10.86
C GLY A 371 26.83 5.28 -10.20
N ILE A 372 25.52 5.48 -10.09
CA ILE A 372 24.61 4.52 -9.49
C ILE A 372 24.28 3.45 -10.51
N GLN A 373 24.57 2.19 -10.17
CA GLN A 373 24.15 1.05 -10.96
C GLN A 373 22.65 0.86 -10.81
N ILE A 374 21.94 0.97 -11.92
CA ILE A 374 20.49 0.73 -12.00
C ILE A 374 20.32 -0.66 -12.59
N ALA A 375 19.73 -1.59 -11.84
CA ALA A 375 19.18 -2.81 -12.38
C ALA A 375 17.70 -2.55 -12.73
N ASP A 376 17.31 -2.84 -13.97
CA ASP A 376 15.88 -2.87 -14.30
C ASP A 376 15.24 -4.01 -13.52
N ILE A 377 14.18 -3.74 -12.80
CA ILE A 377 13.34 -4.76 -12.17
C ILE A 377 12.69 -5.64 -13.24
N ARG A 378 12.55 -5.13 -14.46
CA ARG A 378 12.15 -5.90 -15.63
C ARG A 378 13.29 -6.74 -16.15
N THR A 379 13.12 -8.01 -16.05
CA THR A 379 13.57 -8.89 -17.08
C THR A 379 12.49 -9.08 -18.11
N ALA A 380 12.92 -9.13 -19.33
CA ALA A 380 12.13 -9.64 -20.43
C ALA A 380 11.81 -11.14 -20.23
N ALA A 381 11.06 -11.49 -19.21
CA ALA A 381 10.40 -12.77 -19.13
C ALA A 381 9.27 -12.73 -20.19
N ARG A 382 9.63 -12.95 -21.46
CA ARG A 382 8.69 -13.47 -22.41
C ARG A 382 8.27 -14.83 -21.88
N ILE A 383 7.15 -14.85 -21.16
CA ILE A 383 6.43 -16.09 -20.89
C ILE A 383 5.97 -16.59 -22.26
N THR A 384 6.74 -17.48 -22.86
CA THR A 384 6.24 -18.28 -23.98
C THR A 384 5.34 -19.31 -23.34
N PRO A 385 4.01 -19.27 -23.52
CA PRO A 385 3.16 -20.33 -23.02
C PRO A 385 3.62 -21.63 -23.65
N ARG A 386 4.06 -22.57 -22.84
CA ARG A 386 4.18 -23.95 -23.31
C ARG A 386 2.75 -24.46 -23.51
N VAL A 387 2.38 -24.63 -24.75
CA VAL A 387 1.20 -25.37 -25.20
C VAL A 387 1.41 -26.84 -24.83
#